data_4c9c157abeb134d33e6a5b1b5851d6e6
#
_entry.id   4c9c157abeb134d33e6a5b1b5851d6e6
#
_cell.length_a   1.000
_cell.length_b   1.000
_cell.length_c   1.000
_cell.angle_alpha   90.00
_cell.angle_beta   90.00
_cell.angle_gamma   90.00
#
_symmetry.space_group_name_H-M   'P 1'
#
loop_
_entity.id
_entity.type
_entity.pdbx_description
1 polymer ?
#
loop_
_entity_poly.entity_id
_entity_poly.type
_entity_poly.pdbx_seq_one_letter_code
_entity_poly.pdbx_strand_id
1 'polypeptide(L)'
;VDTHATASSLSLTFAGHSTVLLELDGVRLLTDPLLRKRIGVLIRRSPVPPPAVRRGLDAVLISHAHLDHLDVPSLRLIDRRTPVVAPRGLGGLLRRLGFVPREVDVGDEV
;
A
#
# COMPACT_ATOMS: atom_id res chain seq x y z
N VAL A 1 -21.77 -20.40 17.53
CA VAL A 1 -21.65 -20.23 17.13
C VAL A 1 -21.94 -19.86 16.63
N ASP A 2 -21.62 -19.74 16.68
CA ASP A 2 -21.64 -19.42 16.23
C ASP A 2 -21.91 -18.92 15.62
N THR A 3 -21.93 -18.73 15.72
CA THR A 3 -21.93 -18.41 15.25
C THR A 3 -21.92 -17.89 14.41
N HIS A 4 -22.30 -17.80 14.40
CA HIS A 4 -22.03 -17.47 13.60
C HIS A 4 -21.71 -16.68 13.10
N ALA A 5 -22.17 -16.62 14.04
CA ALA A 5 -21.33 -15.48 13.79
C ALA A 5 -20.35 -15.77 12.66
N THR A 6 -20.34 -14.98 11.66
CA THR A 6 -19.38 -15.11 10.59
C THR A 6 -18.01 -14.78 11.13
N ALA A 7 -17.08 -15.73 11.08
CA ALA A 7 -15.70 -15.47 11.45
C ALA A 7 -15.10 -14.46 10.48
N SER A 8 -14.48 -13.43 11.01
CA SER A 8 -13.69 -12.49 10.19
C SER A 8 -12.50 -13.20 9.57
N SER A 9 -12.23 -12.91 8.30
CA SER A 9 -11.10 -13.46 7.57
C SER A 9 -9.99 -12.41 7.50
N LEU A 10 -8.80 -12.73 8.04
CA LEU A 10 -7.64 -11.86 8.00
C LEU A 10 -6.45 -12.62 7.41
N SER A 11 -5.83 -12.04 6.40
CA SER A 11 -4.59 -12.54 5.83
C SER A 11 -3.59 -11.40 5.73
N LEU A 12 -2.35 -11.65 6.15
CA LEU A 12 -1.24 -10.73 6.04
C LEU A 12 -0.16 -11.37 5.19
N THR A 13 0.27 -10.68 4.14
CA THR A 13 1.40 -11.12 3.33
C THR A 13 2.50 -10.09 3.42
N PHE A 14 3.62 -10.47 4.04
CA PHE A 14 4.79 -9.60 4.10
C PHE A 14 5.52 -9.67 2.76
N ALA A 15 5.60 -8.53 2.08
CA ALA A 15 6.20 -8.45 0.75
C ALA A 15 7.60 -7.82 0.78
N GLY A 16 8.16 -7.62 1.96
CA GLY A 16 9.50 -7.06 2.15
C GLY A 16 9.49 -5.58 2.51
N HIS A 17 10.51 -5.14 3.27
CA HIS A 17 10.59 -3.81 3.84
C HIS A 17 9.33 -3.50 4.66
N SER A 18 8.64 -2.41 4.37
CA SER A 18 7.38 -2.08 5.04
C SER A 18 6.15 -2.42 4.20
N THR A 19 6.35 -3.19 3.13
CA THR A 19 5.26 -3.54 2.22
C THR A 19 4.53 -4.77 2.75
N VAL A 20 3.26 -4.58 3.08
CA VAL A 20 2.38 -5.64 3.57
C VAL A 20 1.09 -5.60 2.78
N LEU A 21 0.69 -6.76 2.26
CA LEU A 21 -0.65 -6.93 1.71
C LEU A 21 -1.54 -7.43 2.83
N LEU A 22 -2.54 -6.63 3.16
CA LEU A 22 -3.53 -6.93 4.17
C LEU A 22 -4.86 -7.27 3.49
N GLU A 23 -5.38 -8.45 3.75
CA GLU A 23 -6.69 -8.85 3.24
C GLU A 23 -7.60 -9.13 4.43
N LEU A 24 -8.70 -8.38 4.54
CA LEU A 24 -9.66 -8.49 5.63
C LEU A 24 -11.06 -8.49 5.05
N ASP A 25 -11.76 -9.62 5.16
CA ASP A 25 -13.14 -9.78 4.71
C ASP A 25 -13.36 -9.29 3.27
N GLY A 26 -12.43 -9.64 2.37
CA GLY A 26 -12.52 -9.26 0.96
C GLY A 26 -11.95 -7.89 0.62
N VAL A 27 -11.57 -7.09 1.62
CA VAL A 27 -10.90 -5.80 1.41
C VAL A 27 -9.40 -6.02 1.31
N ARG A 28 -8.77 -5.46 0.28
CA ARG A 28 -7.33 -5.61 0.03
C ARG A 28 -6.64 -4.25 0.17
N LEU A 29 -5.69 -4.18 1.09
CA LEU A 29 -4.91 -2.97 1.37
C LEU A 29 -3.42 -3.29 1.21
N LEU A 30 -2.70 -2.39 0.56
CA LEU A 30 -1.25 -2.51 0.41
C LEU A 30 -0.57 -1.34 1.11
N THR A 31 0.39 -1.64 1.99
CA THR A 31 1.11 -0.60 2.73
C THR A 31 2.46 -0.32 2.08
N ASP A 32 2.84 0.96 2.03
CA ASP A 32 4.17 1.43 1.64
C ASP A 32 4.77 0.61 0.48
N PRO A 33 4.17 0.63 -0.72
CA PRO A 33 4.54 -0.30 -1.78
C PRO A 33 5.96 -0.10 -2.28
N LEU A 34 6.76 -1.16 -2.15
CA LEU A 34 8.09 -1.28 -2.70
C LEU A 34 8.08 -2.50 -3.61
N LEU A 35 7.90 -2.27 -4.91
CA LEU A 35 7.56 -3.32 -5.88
C LEU A 35 8.67 -3.58 -6.89
N ARG A 36 9.86 -3.05 -6.65
CA ARG A 36 11.01 -3.22 -7.53
C ARG A 36 12.24 -3.67 -6.75
N LYS A 37 13.24 -4.20 -7.47
CA LYS A 37 14.40 -4.83 -6.86
C LYS A 37 15.40 -3.81 -6.30
N ARG A 38 15.52 -2.64 -6.94
CA ARG A 38 16.54 -1.65 -6.58
C ARG A 38 15.93 -0.29 -6.32
N ILE A 39 16.38 0.37 -5.25
CA ILE A 39 15.98 1.72 -4.88
C ILE A 39 17.27 2.50 -4.66
N GLY A 40 17.63 3.37 -5.62
CA GLY A 40 18.92 4.06 -5.58
C GLY A 40 20.06 3.05 -5.53
N VAL A 41 20.86 3.11 -4.47
CA VAL A 41 21.98 2.17 -4.26
C VAL A 41 21.58 0.93 -3.47
N LEU A 42 20.34 0.87 -2.95
CA LEU A 42 19.87 -0.26 -2.17
C LEU A 42 19.35 -1.36 -3.08
N ILE A 43 19.70 -2.59 -2.75
CA ILE A 43 19.19 -3.77 -3.47
C ILE A 43 18.32 -4.57 -2.52
N ARG A 44 17.12 -4.90 -2.99
CA ARG A 44 16.18 -5.71 -2.24
C ARG A 44 16.75 -7.11 -2.02
N ARG A 45 16.74 -7.59 -0.78
CA ARG A 45 17.20 -8.95 -0.44
C ARG A 45 16.14 -10.01 -0.69
N SER A 46 14.88 -9.66 -0.51
CA SER A 46 13.77 -10.57 -0.79
C SER A 46 13.38 -10.47 -2.27
N PRO A 47 12.68 -11.47 -2.83
CA PRO A 47 12.19 -11.39 -4.20
C PRO A 47 11.24 -10.21 -4.38
N VAL A 48 11.19 -9.67 -5.61
CA VAL A 48 10.21 -8.65 -5.97
C VAL A 48 8.82 -9.28 -5.85
N PRO A 49 7.85 -8.61 -5.20
CA PRO A 49 6.50 -9.17 -5.09
C PRO A 49 5.89 -9.43 -6.47
N PRO A 50 5.16 -10.53 -6.62
CA PRO A 50 4.49 -10.82 -7.90
C PRO A 50 3.40 -9.78 -8.19
N PRO A 51 3.03 -9.59 -9.48
CA PRO A 51 2.00 -8.62 -9.85
C PRO A 51 0.66 -8.79 -9.13
N ALA A 52 0.33 -10.00 -8.69
CA ALA A 52 -0.91 -10.25 -7.96
C ALA A 52 -1.03 -9.43 -6.67
N VAL A 53 0.10 -9.06 -6.06
CA VAL A 53 0.11 -8.27 -4.81
C VAL A 53 -0.46 -6.88 -5.02
N ARG A 54 -0.34 -6.32 -6.23
CA ARG A 54 -0.78 -4.95 -6.53
C ARG A 54 -2.08 -4.87 -7.32
N ARG A 55 -2.74 -6.01 -7.56
CA ARG A 55 -4.01 -6.06 -8.30
C ARG A 55 -5.20 -6.06 -7.37
N GLY A 56 -6.29 -5.47 -7.83
CA GLY A 56 -7.54 -5.49 -7.09
C GLY A 56 -7.46 -4.85 -5.72
N LEU A 57 -6.61 -3.84 -5.55
CA LEU A 57 -6.46 -3.15 -4.27
C LEU A 57 -7.62 -2.21 -4.03
N ASP A 58 -8.11 -2.19 -2.80
CA ASP A 58 -9.13 -1.24 -2.36
C ASP A 58 -8.51 0.06 -1.89
N ALA A 59 -7.28 0.01 -1.38
CA ALA A 59 -6.53 1.20 -1.03
C ALA A 59 -5.04 0.90 -0.88
N VAL A 60 -4.24 1.95 -0.99
CA VAL A 60 -2.82 1.96 -0.66
C VAL A 60 -2.63 2.89 0.53
N LEU A 61 -1.88 2.44 1.53
CA LEU A 61 -1.60 3.21 2.73
C LEU A 61 -0.11 3.57 2.74
N ILE A 62 0.19 4.86 2.85
CA ILE A 62 1.56 5.36 2.90
C ILE A 62 1.81 5.94 4.28
N SER A 63 2.85 5.44 4.98
CA SER A 63 3.14 5.89 6.34
C SER A 63 3.96 7.17 6.37
N HIS A 64 4.94 7.33 5.49
CA HIS A 64 5.75 8.55 5.39
C HIS A 64 6.57 8.56 4.09
N ALA A 65 7.22 9.70 3.82
CA ALA A 65 7.86 9.97 2.53
C ALA A 65 9.35 9.63 2.52
N HIS A 66 9.73 8.42 2.94
CA HIS A 66 11.09 7.92 2.81
C HIS A 66 11.20 7.05 1.55
N LEU A 67 12.42 6.88 1.04
CA LEU A 67 12.67 6.13 -0.20
C LEU A 67 12.17 4.68 -0.13
N ASP A 68 12.18 4.08 1.06
CA ASP A 68 11.73 2.71 1.28
C ASP A 68 10.23 2.59 1.59
N HIS A 69 9.54 3.73 1.80
CA HIS A 69 8.10 3.78 2.06
C HIS A 69 7.33 4.46 0.93
N LEU A 70 7.97 5.41 0.25
CA LEU A 70 7.39 6.11 -0.88
C LEU A 70 8.32 5.95 -2.08
N ASP A 71 8.05 4.95 -2.88
CA ASP A 71 8.80 4.68 -4.10
C ASP A 71 7.94 5.02 -5.32
N VAL A 72 8.24 6.12 -5.99
CA VAL A 72 7.45 6.60 -7.11
C VAL A 72 7.34 5.57 -8.24
N PRO A 73 8.42 4.90 -8.67
CA PRO A 73 8.29 3.86 -9.69
C PRO A 73 7.37 2.71 -9.29
N SER A 74 7.36 2.33 -8.00
CA SER A 74 6.42 1.31 -7.52
C SER A 74 4.99 1.80 -7.58
N LEU A 75 4.73 3.06 -7.20
CA LEU A 75 3.41 3.65 -7.28
C LEU A 75 2.89 3.67 -8.72
N ARG A 76 3.76 3.88 -9.69
CA ARG A 76 3.38 3.87 -11.10
C ARG A 76 2.91 2.52 -11.60
N LEU A 77 3.20 1.46 -10.87
CA LEU A 77 2.72 0.11 -11.20
C LEU A 77 1.31 -0.16 -10.68
N ILE A 78 0.77 0.73 -9.86
CA ILE A 78 -0.55 0.57 -9.25
C ILE A 78 -1.59 1.31 -10.09
N ASP A 79 -2.79 0.74 -10.20
CA ASP A 79 -3.90 1.36 -10.91
C ASP A 79 -4.18 2.74 -10.31
N ARG A 80 -4.27 3.76 -11.15
CA ARG A 80 -4.47 5.15 -10.73
C ARG A 80 -5.82 5.39 -10.06
N ARG A 81 -6.77 4.49 -10.26
CA ARG A 81 -8.08 4.57 -9.61
C ARG A 81 -8.05 4.08 -8.17
N THR A 82 -6.97 3.43 -7.76
CA THR A 82 -6.84 2.96 -6.39
C THR A 82 -6.73 4.15 -5.44
N PRO A 83 -7.58 4.25 -4.41
CA PRO A 83 -7.46 5.29 -3.40
C PRO A 83 -6.13 5.17 -2.65
N VAL A 84 -5.50 6.32 -2.36
CA VAL A 84 -4.25 6.36 -1.60
C VAL A 84 -4.49 7.18 -0.34
N VAL A 85 -4.20 6.59 0.82
CA VAL A 85 -4.24 7.27 2.12
C VAL A 85 -2.81 7.58 2.52
N ALA A 86 -2.53 8.83 2.80
CA ALA A 86 -1.17 9.29 3.07
C ALA A 86 -1.15 10.41 4.09
N PRO A 87 -0.01 10.63 4.77
CA PRO A 87 0.12 11.76 5.67
C PRO A 87 -0.06 13.09 4.95
N ARG A 88 -0.52 14.09 5.69
CA ARG A 88 -0.64 15.45 5.17
C ARG A 88 0.68 15.91 4.56
N GLY A 89 0.59 16.56 3.40
CA GLY A 89 1.75 17.06 2.67
C GLY A 89 2.12 16.23 1.44
N LEU A 90 1.65 14.98 1.32
CA LEU A 90 1.95 14.14 0.16
C LEU A 90 0.91 14.23 -0.96
N GLY A 91 -0.22 14.89 -0.72
CA GLY A 91 -1.32 14.94 -1.69
C GLY A 91 -0.92 15.53 -3.03
N GLY A 92 -0.11 16.60 -3.03
CA GLY A 92 0.32 17.23 -4.27
C GLY A 92 1.12 16.30 -5.18
N LEU A 93 2.08 15.57 -4.59
CA LEU A 93 2.86 14.58 -5.33
C LEU A 93 1.97 13.46 -5.87
N LEU A 94 1.10 12.92 -5.04
CA LEU A 94 0.23 11.82 -5.44
C LEU A 94 -0.73 12.23 -6.54
N ARG A 95 -1.27 13.45 -6.49
CA ARG A 95 -2.12 13.98 -7.57
C ARG A 95 -1.35 14.13 -8.87
N ARG A 96 -0.09 14.55 -8.82
CA ARG A 96 0.76 14.64 -10.03
C ARG A 96 0.99 13.27 -10.66
N LEU A 97 0.99 12.21 -9.84
CA LEU A 97 1.11 10.85 -10.34
C LEU A 97 -0.21 10.29 -10.87
N GLY A 98 -1.31 11.03 -10.72
CA GLY A 98 -2.62 10.64 -11.22
C GLY A 98 -3.53 9.96 -10.21
N PHE A 99 -3.13 9.90 -8.95
CA PHE A 99 -3.95 9.31 -7.89
C PHE A 99 -4.92 10.33 -7.30
N VAL A 100 -5.92 9.81 -6.59
CA VAL A 100 -6.82 10.62 -5.77
C VAL A 100 -6.45 10.35 -4.31
N PRO A 101 -5.59 11.21 -3.70
CA PRO A 101 -5.11 10.98 -2.35
C PRO A 101 -6.10 11.45 -1.30
N ARG A 102 -6.08 10.76 -0.16
CA ARG A 102 -6.71 11.23 1.06
C ARG A 102 -5.60 11.49 2.08
N GLU A 103 -5.41 12.75 2.45
CA GLU A 103 -4.41 13.13 3.43
C GLU A 103 -4.99 13.03 4.83
N VAL A 104 -4.21 12.49 5.76
CA VAL A 104 -4.65 12.26 7.13
C VAL A 104 -3.61 12.76 8.13
N ASP A 105 -4.10 13.09 9.32
CA ASP A 105 -3.27 13.41 10.48
C ASP A 105 -3.40 12.30 11.52
N VAL A 106 -2.53 12.34 12.53
CA VAL A 106 -2.60 11.40 13.65
C VAL A 106 -3.97 11.46 14.30
N GLY A 107 -4.59 10.30 14.45
CA GLY A 107 -5.90 10.17 15.05
C GLY A 107 -7.08 10.21 14.09
N ASP A 108 -6.85 10.55 12.81
CA ASP A 108 -7.90 10.52 11.81
C ASP A 108 -8.34 9.08 11.51
N GLU A 109 -9.62 8.94 11.19
CA GLU A 109 -10.19 7.68 10.73
C GLU A 109 -10.69 7.84 9.30
N VAL A 110 -10.56 6.80 8.55
CA VAL A 110 -10.98 6.77 7.14
C VAL A 110 -11.89 5.60 6.85
#